data_6ea9b2e4f2bb4402dc136ed06515007b
#
_entry.id   6ea9b2e4f2bb4402dc136ed06515007b
#
_cell.length_a   1.000
_cell.length_b   1.000
_cell.length_c   1.000
_cell.angle_alpha   90.00
_cell.angle_beta   90.00
_cell.angle_gamma   90.00
#
_symmetry.space_group_name_H-M   'P 1'
#
loop_
_entity.id
_entity.type
_entity.pdbx_description
1 polymer ?
#
loop_
_entity_poly.entity_id
_entity_poly.type
_entity_poly.pdbx_seq_one_letter_code
_entity_poly.pdbx_strand_id
1 'polypeptide(L)'
;MKCLDHGLPLLSGLLCLTAPVARAQETASFDVVVVGAGLSGLAAARRLLDAGKSVRIVEARNRVGGRAENQALQNGGVTELGAAFVGPTQDRVVALADELGIETFLEYDTGDNLAFVGEERITYDLLPIPYIDLATTAQFGAAIAALDLKALTIDVERPWDHLLAALWDKTTVRQFRDSIITTPEGREVFEIGVESIWSARSDELSLLYALSYIAGAGNATTKGTFERLISTGGGSQESRLVGGTGLLPNGLADKLGREHITFDNPVRSIALQQSGEYLVQGDRSSVRASKVIVAMSPPIAGEIKYTPALPQSRQKLMDQLFMGSLGKANAIYPTPFWRDAGLSGQVISTTGTVQTTFDDSDANATYGAILGFIEADQMRALNNATEAEIIAKVTEDYVRLLVVFIGLERKLLITGQGIWMVPSDQGSELHKKL
;
A
#
# COMPACT_ATOMS: atom_id res chain seq x y z
N MET A 1 -22.08 -36.10 85.59
CA MET A 1 -21.07 -35.84 86.65
C MET A 1 -19.94 -35.01 86.03
N LYS A 2 -19.84 -33.76 86.52
CA LYS A 2 -18.70 -32.78 86.41
C LYS A 2 -17.95 -32.64 85.11
N CYS A 3 -18.20 -31.56 84.34
CA CYS A 3 -17.52 -30.28 84.24
C CYS A 3 -16.01 -30.33 84.36
N LEU A 4 -15.31 -29.80 83.36
CA LEU A 4 -14.26 -28.81 83.55
C LEU A 4 -14.01 -28.07 82.20
N ASP A 5 -14.24 -26.78 82.28
CA ASP A 5 -13.86 -25.73 81.33
C ASP A 5 -12.31 -25.63 81.26
N HIS A 6 -11.79 -25.41 80.05
CA HIS A 6 -10.52 -24.68 79.90
C HIS A 6 -10.57 -23.84 78.64
N GLY A 7 -10.73 -22.55 78.83
CA GLY A 7 -10.65 -21.56 77.78
C GLY A 7 -9.22 -21.37 77.26
N LEU A 8 -9.08 -21.24 75.98
CA LEU A 8 -7.85 -20.75 75.29
C LEU A 8 -8.13 -19.39 74.67
N PRO A 9 -7.23 -18.42 74.81
CA PRO A 9 -7.43 -17.09 74.20
C PRO A 9 -7.10 -17.13 72.69
N LEU A 10 -8.03 -16.54 71.94
CA LEU A 10 -7.82 -16.25 70.53
C LEU A 10 -6.81 -15.13 70.36
N LEU A 11 -5.61 -15.44 69.86
CA LEU A 11 -4.67 -14.46 69.31
C LEU A 11 -5.12 -14.11 67.90
N SER A 12 -5.71 -12.93 67.73
CA SER A 12 -5.95 -12.31 66.40
C SER A 12 -4.64 -11.81 65.82
N GLY A 13 -3.98 -12.63 65.05
CA GLY A 13 -2.83 -12.23 64.24
C GLY A 13 -3.33 -11.42 63.01
N LEU A 14 -3.12 -10.11 63.03
CA LEU A 14 -3.33 -9.22 61.87
C LEU A 14 -2.23 -9.53 60.84
N LEU A 15 -2.52 -10.37 59.82
CA LEU A 15 -1.66 -10.57 58.68
C LEU A 15 -1.76 -9.30 57.77
N CYS A 16 -0.80 -8.39 57.92
CA CYS A 16 -0.60 -7.31 56.94
C CYS A 16 -0.08 -7.92 55.64
N LEU A 17 -1.00 -8.20 54.71
CA LEU A 17 -0.68 -8.46 53.31
C LEU A 17 -0.12 -7.20 52.67
N THR A 18 1.19 -7.03 52.70
CA THR A 18 1.86 -6.06 51.85
C THR A 18 1.81 -6.60 50.42
N ALA A 19 0.83 -6.12 49.64
CA ALA A 19 0.83 -6.31 48.20
C ALA A 19 2.18 -5.80 47.65
N PRO A 20 2.88 -6.55 46.79
CA PRO A 20 4.08 -6.05 46.17
C PRO A 20 3.69 -4.81 45.38
N VAL A 21 4.20 -3.66 45.74
CA VAL A 21 4.16 -2.44 44.90
C VAL A 21 4.93 -2.82 43.66
N ALA A 22 4.20 -3.08 42.55
CA ALA A 22 4.80 -3.27 41.25
C ALA A 22 5.71 -2.07 40.99
N ARG A 23 7.01 -2.29 41.08
CA ARG A 23 8.02 -1.28 40.75
C ARG A 23 7.76 -0.89 39.32
N ALA A 24 7.29 0.33 39.08
CA ALA A 24 7.12 0.87 37.73
C ALA A 24 8.46 0.63 37.01
N GLN A 25 8.44 -0.22 35.99
CA GLN A 25 9.62 -0.50 35.20
C GLN A 25 10.02 0.82 34.58
N GLU A 26 11.23 1.31 34.92
CA GLU A 26 11.70 2.61 34.46
C GLU A 26 11.69 2.61 32.93
N THR A 27 10.82 3.44 32.34
CA THR A 27 10.62 3.47 30.90
C THR A 27 11.86 4.09 30.27
N ALA A 28 12.58 3.34 29.43
CA ALA A 28 13.78 3.83 28.75
C ALA A 28 13.49 5.11 27.99
N SER A 29 14.41 6.10 28.07
CA SER A 29 14.31 7.37 27.35
C SER A 29 15.28 7.40 26.18
N PHE A 30 14.82 7.97 25.06
CA PHE A 30 15.54 8.12 23.80
C PHE A 30 15.52 9.57 23.32
N ASP A 31 16.46 9.93 22.42
CA ASP A 31 16.37 11.23 21.73
C ASP A 31 15.11 11.28 20.87
N VAL A 32 14.82 10.18 20.13
CA VAL A 32 13.68 10.11 19.22
C VAL A 32 12.99 8.75 19.28
N VAL A 33 11.66 8.76 19.34
CA VAL A 33 10.83 7.59 19.04
C VAL A 33 10.23 7.77 17.66
N VAL A 34 10.34 6.73 16.83
CA VAL A 34 9.71 6.63 15.51
C VAL A 34 8.54 5.66 15.60
N VAL A 35 7.34 6.09 15.27
CA VAL A 35 6.13 5.28 15.26
C VAL A 35 5.88 4.77 13.86
N GLY A 36 6.05 3.45 13.68
CA GLY A 36 5.94 2.74 12.41
C GLY A 36 7.29 2.31 11.83
N ALA A 37 7.44 1.01 11.51
CA ALA A 37 8.60 0.41 10.87
C ALA A 37 8.40 0.16 9.36
N GLY A 38 7.63 1.00 8.67
CA GLY A 38 7.61 1.09 7.22
C GLY A 38 8.90 1.73 6.68
N LEU A 39 9.09 1.75 5.36
CA LEU A 39 10.30 2.33 4.74
C LEU A 39 10.60 3.75 5.21
N SER A 40 9.57 4.62 5.34
CA SER A 40 9.76 6.00 5.82
C SER A 40 10.25 6.06 7.27
N GLY A 41 9.72 5.22 8.16
CA GLY A 41 10.15 5.17 9.56
C GLY A 41 11.56 4.61 9.71
N LEU A 42 11.87 3.53 8.98
CA LEU A 42 13.21 2.95 8.95
C LEU A 42 14.25 3.92 8.38
N ALA A 43 13.92 4.63 7.29
CA ALA A 43 14.81 5.64 6.71
C ALA A 43 15.04 6.84 7.66
N ALA A 44 14.00 7.27 8.38
CA ALA A 44 14.14 8.31 9.41
C ALA A 44 15.04 7.86 10.55
N ALA A 45 14.80 6.65 11.07
CA ALA A 45 15.60 6.07 12.16
C ALA A 45 17.07 5.92 11.76
N ARG A 46 17.35 5.45 10.54
CA ARG A 46 18.71 5.36 10.01
C ARG A 46 19.42 6.69 10.10
N ARG A 47 18.86 7.74 9.51
CA ARG A 47 19.48 9.07 9.51
C ARG A 47 19.73 9.63 10.90
N LEU A 48 18.85 9.30 11.85
CA LEU A 48 19.01 9.70 13.25
C LEU A 48 20.15 8.93 13.93
N LEU A 49 20.24 7.62 13.72
CA LEU A 49 21.32 6.79 14.25
C LEU A 49 22.68 7.20 13.65
N ASP A 50 22.75 7.46 12.33
CA ASP A 50 23.93 7.98 11.65
C ASP A 50 24.38 9.34 12.23
N ALA A 51 23.43 10.15 12.73
CA ALA A 51 23.70 11.42 13.44
C ALA A 51 23.99 11.23 14.95
N GLY A 52 24.23 10.00 15.41
CA GLY A 52 24.56 9.69 16.81
C GLY A 52 23.41 9.84 17.80
N LYS A 53 22.16 9.82 17.34
CA LYS A 53 20.97 9.90 18.19
C LYS A 53 20.56 8.53 18.70
N SER A 54 20.09 8.46 19.94
CA SER A 54 19.43 7.28 20.47
C SER A 54 18.00 7.19 19.92
N VAL A 55 17.65 6.07 19.28
CA VAL A 55 16.38 5.89 18.59
C VAL A 55 15.68 4.61 19.02
N ARG A 56 14.37 4.67 19.20
CA ARG A 56 13.50 3.51 19.32
C ARG A 56 12.41 3.59 18.24
N ILE A 57 12.23 2.51 17.48
CA ILE A 57 11.11 2.34 16.56
C ILE A 57 10.04 1.51 17.26
N VAL A 58 8.79 1.91 17.14
CA VAL A 58 7.64 1.16 17.70
C VAL A 58 6.73 0.78 16.54
N GLU A 59 6.61 -0.53 16.30
CA GLU A 59 5.83 -1.13 15.22
C GLU A 59 4.63 -1.88 15.76
N ALA A 60 3.50 -1.70 15.10
CA ALA A 60 2.24 -2.33 15.49
C ALA A 60 2.21 -3.83 15.21
N ARG A 61 2.83 -4.25 14.11
CA ARG A 61 2.88 -5.64 13.64
C ARG A 61 4.13 -6.37 14.16
N ASN A 62 4.21 -7.66 13.89
CA ASN A 62 5.39 -8.49 14.17
C ASN A 62 6.47 -8.42 13.08
N ARG A 63 6.32 -7.53 12.10
CA ARG A 63 7.20 -7.38 10.94
C ARG A 63 7.46 -5.91 10.59
N VAL A 64 8.53 -5.68 9.86
CA VAL A 64 8.81 -4.39 9.21
C VAL A 64 8.14 -4.31 7.83
N GLY A 65 8.26 -3.17 7.18
CA GLY A 65 7.92 -2.95 5.76
C GLY A 65 6.59 -2.23 5.54
N GLY A 66 5.65 -2.32 6.48
CA GLY A 66 4.35 -1.69 6.30
C GLY A 66 3.64 -2.24 5.05
N ARG A 67 3.53 -1.40 4.00
CA ARG A 67 2.93 -1.74 2.70
C ARG A 67 3.87 -2.41 1.70
N ALA A 68 5.12 -2.69 2.05
CA ALA A 68 6.04 -3.53 1.28
C ALA A 68 6.19 -4.87 2.01
N GLU A 69 5.60 -5.92 1.44
CA GLU A 69 5.53 -7.25 2.04
C GLU A 69 5.63 -8.33 0.97
N ASN A 70 6.46 -9.31 1.24
CA ASN A 70 6.64 -10.49 0.40
C ASN A 70 5.95 -11.69 1.03
N GLN A 71 5.38 -12.56 0.19
CA GLN A 71 4.89 -13.88 0.55
C GLN A 71 5.79 -14.94 -0.07
N ALA A 72 6.39 -15.76 0.76
CA ALA A 72 7.11 -16.94 0.27
C ALA A 72 6.14 -17.98 -0.29
N LEU A 73 6.49 -18.56 -1.42
CA LEU A 73 5.73 -19.60 -2.10
C LEU A 73 6.29 -20.99 -1.77
N GLN A 74 5.46 -22.02 -1.89
CA GLN A 74 5.85 -23.41 -1.59
C GLN A 74 6.94 -23.94 -2.55
N ASN A 75 7.04 -23.38 -3.76
CA ASN A 75 8.06 -23.72 -4.73
C ASN A 75 9.41 -23.04 -4.49
N GLY A 76 9.55 -22.27 -3.41
CA GLY A 76 10.73 -21.49 -3.08
C GLY A 76 10.76 -20.08 -3.72
N GLY A 77 9.76 -19.74 -4.53
CA GLY A 77 9.59 -18.40 -5.11
C GLY A 77 8.99 -17.40 -4.10
N VAL A 78 8.71 -16.21 -4.60
CA VAL A 78 8.13 -15.11 -3.83
C VAL A 78 7.06 -14.41 -4.67
N THR A 79 5.97 -13.99 -4.05
CA THR A 79 5.03 -13.04 -4.62
C THR A 79 4.87 -11.83 -3.69
N GLU A 80 4.47 -10.70 -4.23
CA GLU A 80 4.44 -9.43 -3.49
C GLU A 80 3.02 -9.08 -3.09
N LEU A 81 2.77 -9.07 -1.79
CA LEU A 81 1.47 -8.71 -1.23
C LEU A 81 1.24 -7.20 -1.18
N GLY A 82 2.30 -6.41 -1.28
CA GLY A 82 2.26 -4.96 -1.25
C GLY A 82 2.88 -4.33 -2.49
N ALA A 83 3.83 -3.40 -2.28
CA ALA A 83 4.60 -2.79 -3.36
C ALA A 83 5.25 -3.87 -4.22
N ALA A 84 5.32 -3.65 -5.53
CA ALA A 84 5.93 -4.57 -6.49
C ALA A 84 6.87 -3.84 -7.45
N PHE A 85 6.41 -2.75 -8.06
CA PHE A 85 7.09 -2.10 -9.17
C PHE A 85 8.06 -1.00 -8.73
N VAL A 86 9.08 -0.78 -9.58
CA VAL A 86 10.05 0.31 -9.46
C VAL A 86 10.27 0.94 -10.83
N GLY A 87 10.19 2.25 -10.92
CA GLY A 87 10.41 2.99 -12.16
C GLY A 87 11.72 3.81 -12.16
N PRO A 88 12.21 4.21 -13.33
CA PRO A 88 13.51 4.86 -13.49
C PRO A 88 13.60 6.25 -12.86
N THR A 89 12.48 6.89 -12.50
CA THR A 89 12.45 8.19 -11.80
C THR A 89 12.35 8.07 -10.29
N GLN A 90 12.32 6.85 -9.76
CA GLN A 90 12.25 6.58 -8.32
C GLN A 90 13.66 6.47 -7.72
N ASP A 91 14.49 7.50 -7.93
CA ASP A 91 15.93 7.51 -7.63
C ASP A 91 16.30 7.02 -6.24
N ARG A 92 15.47 7.36 -5.22
CA ARG A 92 15.75 6.99 -3.82
C ARG A 92 15.52 5.50 -3.55
N VAL A 93 14.54 4.90 -4.21
CA VAL A 93 14.26 3.46 -4.08
C VAL A 93 15.32 2.67 -4.80
N VAL A 94 15.69 3.09 -6.03
CA VAL A 94 16.77 2.48 -6.81
C VAL A 94 18.09 2.55 -6.03
N ALA A 95 18.47 3.72 -5.52
CA ALA A 95 19.69 3.87 -4.72
C ALA A 95 19.67 2.99 -3.44
N LEU A 96 18.53 2.80 -2.81
CA LEU A 96 18.42 1.90 -1.65
C LEU A 96 18.56 0.43 -2.07
N ALA A 97 18.00 0.02 -3.20
CA ALA A 97 18.17 -1.33 -3.73
C ALA A 97 19.65 -1.61 -4.04
N ASP A 98 20.32 -0.70 -4.74
CA ASP A 98 21.75 -0.78 -5.03
C ASP A 98 22.60 -0.88 -3.75
N GLU A 99 22.31 -0.04 -2.76
CA GLU A 99 23.02 -0.05 -1.46
C GLU A 99 22.85 -1.39 -0.72
N LEU A 100 21.69 -2.04 -0.88
CA LEU A 100 21.39 -3.32 -0.26
C LEU A 100 21.85 -4.51 -1.11
N GLY A 101 22.36 -4.27 -2.32
CA GLY A 101 22.79 -5.32 -3.26
C GLY A 101 21.58 -6.09 -3.83
N ILE A 102 20.43 -5.44 -3.95
CA ILE A 102 19.20 -6.02 -4.51
C ILE A 102 19.11 -5.63 -5.98
N GLU A 103 19.16 -6.60 -6.86
CA GLU A 103 19.07 -6.41 -8.31
C GLU A 103 17.64 -6.12 -8.76
N THR A 104 17.51 -5.41 -9.88
CA THR A 104 16.23 -5.19 -10.57
C THR A 104 16.19 -6.02 -11.86
N PHE A 105 14.98 -6.33 -12.32
CA PHE A 105 14.72 -6.91 -13.63
C PHE A 105 13.52 -6.22 -14.27
N LEU A 106 13.49 -6.19 -15.60
CA LEU A 106 12.38 -5.56 -16.33
C LEU A 106 11.08 -6.35 -16.14
N GLU A 107 10.00 -5.63 -15.94
CA GLU A 107 8.67 -6.22 -16.00
C GLU A 107 8.42 -6.83 -17.37
N TYR A 108 7.77 -7.99 -17.39
CA TYR A 108 7.44 -8.64 -18.66
C TYR A 108 6.27 -7.91 -19.35
N ASP A 109 6.54 -7.32 -20.50
CA ASP A 109 5.57 -6.56 -21.29
C ASP A 109 5.57 -6.98 -22.77
N THR A 110 6.16 -8.14 -23.08
CA THR A 110 6.21 -8.65 -24.46
C THR A 110 4.91 -9.35 -24.84
N GLY A 111 4.41 -9.06 -26.03
CA GLY A 111 3.14 -9.60 -26.52
C GLY A 111 1.98 -8.63 -26.39
N ASP A 112 0.80 -9.09 -26.73
CA ASP A 112 -0.41 -8.27 -26.75
C ASP A 112 -0.98 -8.06 -25.34
N ASN A 113 -1.47 -6.85 -25.07
CA ASN A 113 -2.31 -6.53 -23.94
C ASN A 113 -3.78 -6.78 -24.26
N LEU A 114 -4.60 -7.02 -23.25
CA LEU A 114 -6.04 -7.19 -23.40
C LEU A 114 -6.82 -6.09 -22.69
N ALA A 115 -7.94 -5.70 -23.32
CA ALA A 115 -8.95 -4.87 -22.66
C ALA A 115 -10.33 -5.52 -22.82
N PHE A 116 -11.10 -5.51 -21.72
CA PHE A 116 -12.50 -5.89 -21.72
C PHE A 116 -13.32 -4.64 -21.38
N VAL A 117 -14.01 -4.13 -22.41
CA VAL A 117 -14.88 -2.97 -22.27
C VAL A 117 -16.33 -3.45 -22.40
N GLY A 118 -17.02 -3.57 -21.28
CA GLY A 118 -18.25 -4.36 -21.20
C GLY A 118 -18.01 -5.82 -21.59
N GLU A 119 -18.74 -6.28 -22.61
CA GLU A 119 -18.60 -7.64 -23.18
C GLU A 119 -17.56 -7.70 -24.31
N GLU A 120 -17.09 -6.55 -24.79
CA GLU A 120 -16.15 -6.48 -25.91
C GLU A 120 -14.71 -6.71 -25.43
N ARG A 121 -14.00 -7.55 -26.17
CA ARG A 121 -12.58 -7.78 -25.97
C ARG A 121 -11.76 -7.10 -27.06
N ILE A 122 -10.77 -6.34 -26.64
CA ILE A 122 -9.85 -5.59 -27.48
C ILE A 122 -8.44 -6.09 -27.21
N THR A 123 -7.68 -6.38 -28.27
CA THR A 123 -6.25 -6.67 -28.20
C THR A 123 -5.48 -5.44 -28.65
N TYR A 124 -4.44 -5.04 -27.91
CA TYR A 124 -3.64 -3.86 -28.23
C TYR A 124 -2.18 -4.02 -27.77
N ASP A 125 -1.24 -3.39 -28.49
CA ASP A 125 0.21 -3.52 -28.25
C ASP A 125 0.97 -2.19 -28.35
N LEU A 126 0.55 -1.27 -29.22
CA LEU A 126 1.31 -0.07 -29.58
C LEU A 126 0.99 1.16 -28.72
N LEU A 127 -0.13 1.18 -28.05
CA LEU A 127 -0.56 2.31 -27.25
C LEU A 127 -0.69 1.89 -25.78
N PRO A 128 -0.41 2.79 -24.82
CA PRO A 128 -0.64 2.48 -23.41
C PRO A 128 -2.13 2.36 -23.06
N ILE A 129 -3.02 2.55 -24.02
CA ILE A 129 -4.48 2.49 -23.90
C ILE A 129 -5.09 1.68 -25.05
N PRO A 130 -6.20 0.95 -24.82
CA PRO A 130 -6.88 0.22 -25.88
C PRO A 130 -7.48 1.17 -26.93
N TYR A 131 -7.42 0.77 -28.21
CA TYR A 131 -8.18 1.41 -29.24
C TYR A 131 -9.62 0.91 -29.19
N ILE A 132 -10.56 1.78 -28.79
CA ILE A 132 -12.00 1.46 -28.75
C ILE A 132 -12.65 1.89 -30.07
N ASP A 133 -12.62 3.16 -30.35
CA ASP A 133 -13.00 3.79 -31.62
C ASP A 133 -12.23 5.12 -31.76
N LEU A 134 -12.27 5.71 -32.95
CA LEU A 134 -11.50 6.91 -33.23
C LEU A 134 -11.88 8.09 -32.31
N ALA A 135 -13.17 8.29 -32.04
CA ALA A 135 -13.63 9.41 -31.23
C ALA A 135 -13.24 9.23 -29.76
N THR A 136 -13.47 8.06 -29.20
CA THR A 136 -13.12 7.70 -27.82
C THR A 136 -11.61 7.77 -27.60
N THR A 137 -10.82 7.18 -28.50
CA THR A 137 -9.35 7.19 -28.40
C THR A 137 -8.80 8.62 -28.50
N ALA A 138 -9.32 9.45 -29.40
CA ALA A 138 -8.93 10.85 -29.51
C ALA A 138 -9.27 11.68 -28.26
N GLN A 139 -10.44 11.48 -27.67
CA GLN A 139 -10.86 12.17 -26.43
C GLN A 139 -10.00 11.74 -25.26
N PHE A 140 -9.67 10.45 -25.16
CA PHE A 140 -8.79 9.91 -24.12
C PHE A 140 -7.38 10.52 -24.22
N GLY A 141 -6.79 10.52 -25.41
CA GLY A 141 -5.49 11.15 -25.67
C GLY A 141 -5.50 12.66 -25.35
N ALA A 142 -6.58 13.36 -25.69
CA ALA A 142 -6.75 14.77 -25.35
C ALA A 142 -6.82 14.99 -23.83
N ALA A 143 -7.48 14.10 -23.08
CA ALA A 143 -7.56 14.20 -21.62
C ALA A 143 -6.20 13.98 -20.96
N ILE A 144 -5.45 12.97 -21.40
CA ILE A 144 -4.07 12.72 -20.92
C ILE A 144 -3.17 13.93 -21.22
N ALA A 145 -3.16 14.41 -22.45
CA ALA A 145 -2.35 15.57 -22.84
C ALA A 145 -2.71 16.82 -22.02
N ALA A 146 -3.99 17.03 -21.72
CA ALA A 146 -4.44 18.16 -20.89
C ALA A 146 -4.03 18.01 -19.42
N LEU A 147 -4.00 16.78 -18.87
CA LEU A 147 -3.46 16.51 -17.53
C LEU A 147 -1.96 16.81 -17.49
N ASP A 148 -1.21 16.30 -18.46
CA ASP A 148 0.25 16.45 -18.51
C ASP A 148 0.66 17.92 -18.68
N LEU A 149 0.00 18.66 -19.56
CA LEU A 149 0.25 20.10 -19.72
C LEU A 149 -0.01 20.89 -18.44
N LYS A 150 -1.04 20.52 -17.66
CA LYS A 150 -1.31 21.14 -16.37
C LYS A 150 -0.27 20.71 -15.32
N ALA A 151 0.07 19.44 -15.26
CA ALA A 151 1.06 18.90 -14.32
C ALA A 151 2.45 19.51 -14.51
N LEU A 152 2.84 19.84 -15.75
CA LEU A 152 4.09 20.55 -16.03
C LEU A 152 4.21 21.92 -15.35
N THR A 153 3.10 22.53 -14.96
CA THR A 153 3.07 23.84 -14.30
C THR A 153 3.12 23.76 -12.78
N ILE A 154 3.02 22.53 -12.23
CA ILE A 154 3.01 22.29 -10.78
C ILE A 154 4.43 22.31 -10.22
N ASP A 155 4.63 23.10 -9.16
CA ASP A 155 5.76 22.92 -8.25
C ASP A 155 5.41 21.78 -7.28
N VAL A 156 6.10 20.65 -7.38
CA VAL A 156 5.83 19.45 -6.58
C VAL A 156 6.04 19.66 -5.08
N GLU A 157 6.91 20.59 -4.69
CA GLU A 157 7.17 20.93 -3.30
C GLU A 157 6.08 21.86 -2.72
N ARG A 158 5.43 22.65 -3.60
CA ARG A 158 4.47 23.68 -3.20
C ARG A 158 3.29 23.78 -4.17
N PRO A 159 2.54 22.70 -4.44
CA PRO A 159 1.47 22.68 -5.44
C PRO A 159 0.35 23.69 -5.13
N TRP A 160 0.15 24.04 -3.86
CA TRP A 160 -0.86 25.02 -3.41
C TRP A 160 -0.52 26.47 -3.76
N ASP A 161 0.72 26.78 -4.18
CA ASP A 161 1.11 28.12 -4.62
C ASP A 161 0.79 28.39 -6.11
N HIS A 162 0.31 27.37 -6.84
CA HIS A 162 -0.08 27.55 -8.22
C HIS A 162 -1.27 28.53 -8.35
N LEU A 163 -1.25 29.40 -9.37
CA LEU A 163 -2.29 30.43 -9.59
C LEU A 163 -3.72 29.88 -9.61
N LEU A 164 -3.91 28.67 -10.14
CA LEU A 164 -5.19 27.97 -10.23
C LEU A 164 -5.41 26.94 -9.12
N ALA A 165 -4.55 26.86 -8.10
CA ALA A 165 -4.63 25.84 -7.07
C ALA A 165 -6.01 25.79 -6.41
N ALA A 166 -6.56 26.93 -5.99
CA ALA A 166 -7.87 26.99 -5.35
C ALA A 166 -9.05 26.55 -6.26
N LEU A 167 -8.92 26.72 -7.58
CA LEU A 167 -9.89 26.22 -8.55
C LEU A 167 -9.74 24.70 -8.72
N TRP A 168 -8.52 24.24 -8.97
CA TRP A 168 -8.26 22.83 -9.22
C TRP A 168 -8.50 21.97 -7.98
N ASP A 169 -8.30 22.50 -6.77
CA ASP A 169 -8.62 21.80 -5.54
C ASP A 169 -10.12 21.58 -5.32
N LYS A 170 -10.96 22.45 -5.88
CA LYS A 170 -12.43 22.33 -5.86
C LYS A 170 -13.01 21.56 -7.04
N THR A 171 -12.21 21.30 -8.07
CA THR A 171 -12.60 20.54 -9.25
C THR A 171 -12.23 19.06 -9.01
N THR A 172 -13.16 18.13 -9.20
CA THR A 172 -12.83 16.71 -9.12
C THR A 172 -12.20 16.24 -10.45
N VAL A 173 -11.43 15.13 -10.37
CA VAL A 173 -10.91 14.47 -11.58
C VAL A 173 -12.05 14.03 -12.50
N ARG A 174 -13.21 13.62 -11.94
CA ARG A 174 -14.42 13.30 -12.71
C ARG A 174 -14.92 14.51 -13.50
N GLN A 175 -15.04 15.68 -12.88
CA GLN A 175 -15.47 16.89 -13.56
C GLN A 175 -14.52 17.27 -14.69
N PHE A 176 -13.21 17.12 -14.48
CA PHE A 176 -12.21 17.31 -15.52
C PHE A 176 -12.40 16.31 -16.66
N ARG A 177 -12.48 15.01 -16.37
CA ARG A 177 -12.72 13.93 -17.34
C ARG A 177 -13.96 14.24 -18.19
N ASP A 178 -15.09 14.51 -17.55
CA ASP A 178 -16.39 14.69 -18.20
C ASP A 178 -16.45 15.94 -19.08
N SER A 179 -15.54 16.90 -18.87
CA SER A 179 -15.39 18.07 -19.74
C SER A 179 -14.72 17.76 -21.09
N ILE A 180 -14.06 16.61 -21.21
CA ILE A 180 -13.31 16.21 -22.41
C ILE A 180 -13.85 14.90 -23.00
N ILE A 181 -14.08 13.90 -22.14
CA ILE A 181 -14.53 12.57 -22.55
C ILE A 181 -16.06 12.51 -22.47
N THR A 182 -16.70 12.35 -23.62
CA THR A 182 -18.18 12.34 -23.71
C THR A 182 -18.75 10.93 -23.93
N THR A 183 -17.93 9.99 -24.42
CA THR A 183 -18.33 8.60 -24.63
C THR A 183 -18.36 7.81 -23.31
N PRO A 184 -19.38 6.95 -23.08
CA PRO A 184 -19.46 6.13 -21.88
C PRO A 184 -18.23 5.24 -21.70
N GLU A 185 -17.84 4.53 -22.76
CA GLU A 185 -16.72 3.59 -22.77
C GLU A 185 -15.39 4.28 -22.44
N GLY A 186 -15.17 5.47 -22.98
CA GLY A 186 -13.99 6.29 -22.68
C GLY A 186 -13.94 6.74 -21.24
N ARG A 187 -15.10 7.06 -20.64
CA ARG A 187 -15.19 7.39 -19.22
C ARG A 187 -14.89 6.22 -18.32
N GLU A 188 -15.36 5.02 -18.66
CA GLU A 188 -15.10 3.79 -17.91
C GLU A 188 -13.61 3.43 -17.95
N VAL A 189 -12.99 3.43 -19.13
CA VAL A 189 -11.55 3.13 -19.27
C VAL A 189 -10.69 4.17 -18.53
N PHE A 190 -11.06 5.47 -18.60
CA PHE A 190 -10.37 6.51 -17.85
C PHE A 190 -10.50 6.29 -16.34
N GLU A 191 -11.68 5.86 -15.87
CA GLU A 191 -11.91 5.55 -14.45
C GLU A 191 -10.98 4.45 -13.95
N ILE A 192 -10.81 3.35 -14.72
CA ILE A 192 -9.86 2.28 -14.37
C ILE A 192 -8.45 2.85 -14.19
N GLY A 193 -7.99 3.70 -15.12
CA GLY A 193 -6.67 4.34 -15.00
C GLY A 193 -6.54 5.19 -13.73
N VAL A 194 -7.60 5.89 -13.32
CA VAL A 194 -7.63 6.65 -12.07
C VAL A 194 -7.61 5.72 -10.86
N GLU A 195 -8.44 4.69 -10.86
CA GLU A 195 -8.54 3.73 -9.75
C GLU A 195 -7.24 2.94 -9.57
N SER A 196 -6.59 2.55 -10.66
CA SER A 196 -5.29 1.85 -10.62
C SER A 196 -4.16 2.69 -10.02
N ILE A 197 -4.18 4.02 -10.24
CA ILE A 197 -3.17 4.92 -9.69
C ILE A 197 -3.45 5.26 -8.22
N TRP A 198 -4.70 5.62 -7.90
CA TRP A 198 -5.05 6.19 -6.59
C TRP A 198 -5.90 5.30 -5.71
N SER A 199 -6.38 4.17 -6.21
CA SER A 199 -7.27 3.25 -5.47
C SER A 199 -8.53 3.96 -4.94
N ALA A 200 -8.98 4.97 -5.68
CA ALA A 200 -10.09 5.84 -5.37
C ALA A 200 -10.78 6.27 -6.66
N ARG A 201 -12.07 6.59 -6.59
CA ARG A 201 -12.82 7.06 -7.75
C ARG A 201 -12.44 8.49 -8.14
N SER A 202 -12.65 8.82 -9.40
CA SER A 202 -12.34 10.15 -9.95
C SER A 202 -13.14 11.31 -9.29
N ASP A 203 -14.29 11.03 -8.67
CA ASP A 203 -15.05 12.05 -7.93
C ASP A 203 -14.61 12.24 -6.47
N GLU A 204 -13.76 11.34 -5.96
CA GLU A 204 -13.18 11.43 -4.62
C GLU A 204 -11.84 12.20 -4.60
N LEU A 205 -11.28 12.51 -5.78
CA LEU A 205 -9.97 13.13 -5.93
C LEU A 205 -10.09 14.58 -6.42
N SER A 206 -9.39 15.52 -5.77
CA SER A 206 -9.23 16.85 -6.32
C SER A 206 -8.27 16.82 -7.53
N LEU A 207 -8.55 17.66 -8.53
CA LEU A 207 -7.68 17.78 -9.69
C LEU A 207 -6.29 18.29 -9.31
N LEU A 208 -6.17 19.19 -8.32
CA LEU A 208 -4.88 19.68 -7.84
C LEU A 208 -4.04 18.54 -7.26
N TYR A 209 -4.65 17.67 -6.46
CA TYR A 209 -3.96 16.50 -5.90
C TYR A 209 -3.47 15.57 -7.00
N ALA A 210 -4.35 15.24 -7.97
CA ALA A 210 -3.98 14.38 -9.10
C ALA A 210 -2.84 14.98 -9.93
N LEU A 211 -2.90 16.27 -10.25
CA LEU A 211 -1.84 16.97 -10.98
C LEU A 211 -0.52 16.98 -10.22
N SER A 212 -0.56 17.18 -8.90
CA SER A 212 0.62 17.12 -8.04
C SER A 212 1.27 15.73 -8.04
N TYR A 213 0.43 14.70 -8.02
CA TYR A 213 0.88 13.31 -8.06
C TYR A 213 1.51 12.96 -9.43
N ILE A 214 0.87 13.39 -10.55
CA ILE A 214 1.40 13.23 -11.90
C ILE A 214 2.76 13.94 -12.03
N ALA A 215 2.86 15.20 -11.58
CA ALA A 215 4.13 15.93 -11.59
C ALA A 215 5.21 15.22 -10.78
N GLY A 216 4.83 14.61 -9.65
CA GLY A 216 5.70 13.84 -8.77
C GLY A 216 6.18 12.50 -9.33
N ALA A 217 5.60 12.01 -10.45
CA ALA A 217 6.10 10.82 -11.16
C ALA A 217 7.44 11.06 -11.88
N GLY A 218 7.90 12.31 -11.94
CA GLY A 218 9.20 12.69 -12.47
C GLY A 218 10.30 12.75 -11.41
N ASN A 219 11.47 13.19 -11.86
CA ASN A 219 12.61 13.55 -11.01
C ASN A 219 13.24 14.87 -11.47
N ALA A 220 14.44 15.18 -11.01
CA ALA A 220 15.12 16.43 -11.35
C ALA A 220 15.38 16.63 -12.87
N THR A 221 15.47 15.57 -13.65
CA THR A 221 15.80 15.59 -15.09
C THR A 221 14.64 15.16 -15.98
N THR A 222 13.70 14.42 -15.46
CA THR A 222 12.61 13.83 -16.23
C THR A 222 11.25 14.33 -15.68
N LYS A 223 10.43 14.89 -16.56
CA LYS A 223 9.11 15.37 -16.16
C LYS A 223 8.16 14.22 -15.88
N GLY A 224 7.33 14.37 -14.84
CA GLY A 224 6.24 13.46 -14.56
C GLY A 224 5.11 13.64 -15.57
N THR A 225 4.52 12.52 -15.98
CA THR A 225 3.35 12.46 -16.87
C THR A 225 2.37 11.41 -16.39
N PHE A 226 1.12 11.50 -16.82
CA PHE A 226 0.12 10.47 -16.55
C PHE A 226 0.52 9.12 -17.15
N GLU A 227 1.02 9.13 -18.39
CA GLU A 227 1.52 7.94 -19.04
C GLU A 227 2.61 7.24 -18.22
N ARG A 228 3.56 8.00 -17.65
CA ARG A 228 4.61 7.46 -16.78
C ARG A 228 4.07 6.73 -15.55
N LEU A 229 2.89 7.08 -15.07
CA LEU A 229 2.25 6.41 -13.93
C LEU A 229 1.64 5.04 -14.29
N ILE A 230 1.32 4.82 -15.58
CA ILE A 230 0.60 3.61 -16.02
C ILE A 230 1.42 2.71 -16.97
N SER A 231 2.62 3.14 -17.39
CA SER A 231 3.42 2.38 -18.35
C SER A 231 4.44 1.48 -17.66
N THR A 232 4.71 0.34 -18.31
CA THR A 232 5.86 -0.52 -18.03
C THR A 232 7.14 0.09 -18.59
N GLY A 233 7.30 0.18 -19.89
CA GLY A 233 8.51 0.77 -20.49
C GLY A 233 8.71 2.25 -20.17
N GLY A 234 9.76 2.61 -19.45
CA GLY A 234 10.08 3.97 -19.02
C GLY A 234 9.13 4.56 -17.97
N GLY A 235 8.18 3.79 -17.46
CA GLY A 235 7.16 4.18 -16.49
C GLY A 235 7.41 3.66 -15.07
N SER A 236 6.40 3.82 -14.22
CA SER A 236 6.49 3.44 -12.81
C SER A 236 6.47 1.92 -12.60
N GLN A 237 6.06 1.15 -13.60
CA GLN A 237 6.01 -0.30 -13.61
C GLN A 237 7.13 -0.94 -14.43
N GLU A 238 8.21 -0.20 -14.77
CA GLU A 238 9.28 -0.70 -15.66
C GLU A 238 10.01 -1.90 -15.10
N SER A 239 10.25 -1.93 -13.80
CA SER A 239 11.10 -2.95 -13.19
C SER A 239 10.50 -3.50 -11.91
N ARG A 240 10.97 -4.67 -11.53
CA ARG A 240 10.72 -5.31 -10.23
C ARG A 240 12.05 -5.68 -9.57
N LEU A 241 12.02 -5.97 -8.26
CA LEU A 241 13.20 -6.36 -7.50
C LEU A 241 13.33 -7.90 -7.47
N VAL A 242 14.51 -8.41 -7.73
CA VAL A 242 14.81 -9.83 -7.58
C VAL A 242 14.61 -10.22 -6.11
N GLY A 243 13.67 -11.12 -5.86
CA GLY A 243 13.28 -11.53 -4.51
C GLY A 243 12.26 -10.61 -3.83
N GLY A 244 11.74 -9.62 -4.54
CA GLY A 244 10.60 -8.78 -4.15
C GLY A 244 10.92 -7.59 -3.25
N THR A 245 10.02 -6.60 -3.28
CA THR A 245 10.18 -5.29 -2.61
C THR A 245 10.27 -5.37 -1.09
N GLY A 246 9.77 -6.44 -0.47
CA GLY A 246 9.91 -6.68 0.97
C GLY A 246 11.36 -6.82 1.44
N LEU A 247 12.31 -7.08 0.53
CA LEU A 247 13.74 -7.08 0.85
C LEU A 247 14.27 -5.71 1.26
N LEU A 248 13.73 -4.62 0.71
CA LEU A 248 14.16 -3.26 1.04
C LEU A 248 13.99 -2.92 2.53
N PRO A 249 12.78 -3.03 3.12
CA PRO A 249 12.62 -2.75 4.54
C PRO A 249 13.32 -3.75 5.44
N ASN A 250 13.40 -5.02 5.05
CA ASN A 250 14.13 -6.03 5.82
C ASN A 250 15.63 -5.74 5.84
N GLY A 251 16.25 -5.51 4.69
CA GLY A 251 17.67 -5.17 4.60
C GLY A 251 18.00 -3.88 5.35
N LEU A 252 17.12 -2.88 5.28
CA LEU A 252 17.30 -1.64 6.03
C LEU A 252 17.19 -1.86 7.54
N ALA A 253 16.23 -2.66 8.01
CA ALA A 253 16.08 -3.00 9.43
C ALA A 253 17.27 -3.82 9.96
N ASP A 254 17.81 -4.73 9.16
CA ASP A 254 19.00 -5.52 9.51
C ASP A 254 20.26 -4.61 9.63
N LYS A 255 20.41 -3.65 8.71
CA LYS A 255 21.51 -2.66 8.81
C LYS A 255 21.39 -1.73 10.02
N LEU A 256 20.15 -1.39 10.42
CA LEU A 256 19.91 -0.56 11.62
C LEU A 256 20.19 -1.32 12.92
N GLY A 257 19.99 -2.63 12.91
CA GLY A 257 19.87 -3.48 14.10
C GLY A 257 18.41 -3.59 14.55
N ARG A 258 17.87 -4.80 14.49
CA ARG A 258 16.45 -5.06 14.85
C ARG A 258 16.17 -4.84 16.33
N GLU A 259 17.20 -4.77 17.19
CA GLU A 259 17.10 -4.40 18.61
C GLU A 259 16.59 -2.96 18.82
N HIS A 260 16.69 -2.10 17.82
CA HIS A 260 16.09 -0.76 17.84
C HIS A 260 14.56 -0.77 17.62
N ILE A 261 13.96 -1.92 17.27
CA ILE A 261 12.55 -2.04 16.92
C ILE A 261 11.80 -2.80 18.02
N THR A 262 10.71 -2.23 18.48
CA THR A 262 9.73 -2.88 19.37
C THR A 262 8.53 -3.28 18.51
N PHE A 263 8.36 -4.57 18.28
CA PHE A 263 7.27 -5.16 17.51
C PHE A 263 6.01 -5.41 18.34
N ASP A 264 4.89 -5.73 17.68
CA ASP A 264 3.61 -6.09 18.29
C ASP A 264 3.12 -5.06 19.32
N ASN A 265 3.37 -3.79 19.09
CA ASN A 265 3.08 -2.73 20.05
C ASN A 265 2.38 -1.53 19.39
N PRO A 266 1.12 -1.68 18.96
CA PRO A 266 0.35 -0.57 18.38
C PRO A 266 0.31 0.61 19.33
N VAL A 267 0.76 1.79 18.85
CA VAL A 267 0.77 3.03 19.65
C VAL A 267 -0.66 3.58 19.75
N ARG A 268 -1.12 3.82 20.97
CA ARG A 268 -2.46 4.33 21.26
C ARG A 268 -2.47 5.79 21.72
N SER A 269 -1.38 6.24 22.35
CA SER A 269 -1.30 7.63 22.77
C SER A 269 0.13 8.17 22.74
N ILE A 270 0.23 9.50 22.54
CA ILE A 270 1.47 10.28 22.61
C ILE A 270 1.17 11.49 23.48
N ALA A 271 1.84 11.57 24.65
CA ALA A 271 1.55 12.60 25.63
C ALA A 271 2.82 13.34 26.08
N LEU A 272 2.83 14.66 25.94
CA LEU A 272 3.88 15.52 26.49
C LEU A 272 3.78 15.52 28.01
N GLN A 273 4.88 15.18 28.69
CA GLN A 273 4.98 15.11 30.13
C GLN A 273 5.50 16.44 30.70
N GLN A 274 5.35 16.63 32.02
CA GLN A 274 5.90 17.79 32.72
C GLN A 274 7.43 17.90 32.61
N SER A 275 8.13 16.77 32.40
CA SER A 275 9.58 16.72 32.14
C SER A 275 9.99 17.35 30.79
N GLY A 276 9.04 17.64 29.91
CA GLY A 276 9.32 18.07 28.53
C GLY A 276 9.54 16.92 27.54
N GLU A 277 9.51 15.67 28.01
CA GLU A 277 9.58 14.49 27.17
C GLU A 277 8.18 14.01 26.75
N TYR A 278 8.11 13.30 25.65
CA TYR A 278 6.90 12.58 25.22
C TYR A 278 6.88 11.16 25.78
N LEU A 279 5.75 10.75 26.33
CA LEU A 279 5.45 9.36 26.63
C LEU A 279 4.66 8.79 25.44
N VAL A 280 5.26 7.85 24.73
CA VAL A 280 4.63 7.08 23.63
C VAL A 280 4.16 5.76 24.24
N GLN A 281 2.85 5.56 24.28
CA GLN A 281 2.22 4.40 24.92
C GLN A 281 1.59 3.49 23.87
N GLY A 282 2.07 2.27 23.81
CA GLY A 282 1.48 1.18 23.04
C GLY A 282 0.74 0.18 23.93
N ASP A 283 0.19 -0.87 23.31
CA ASP A 283 -0.60 -1.89 24.01
C ASP A 283 0.25 -2.73 24.97
N ARG A 284 1.54 -2.95 24.65
CA ARG A 284 2.43 -3.82 25.46
C ARG A 284 3.46 -3.06 26.27
N SER A 285 3.92 -1.92 25.79
CA SER A 285 4.98 -1.16 26.45
C SER A 285 4.87 0.34 26.13
N SER A 286 5.57 1.13 26.95
CA SER A 286 5.69 2.57 26.79
C SER A 286 7.15 2.98 26.64
N VAL A 287 7.42 4.02 25.86
CA VAL A 287 8.75 4.57 25.62
C VAL A 287 8.72 6.07 25.81
N ARG A 288 9.78 6.65 26.39
CA ARG A 288 9.95 8.10 26.52
C ARG A 288 10.91 8.62 25.46
N ALA A 289 10.67 9.83 24.98
CA ALA A 289 11.58 10.49 24.05
C ALA A 289 11.47 12.01 24.08
N SER A 290 12.56 12.68 23.73
CA SER A 290 12.57 14.12 23.54
C SER A 290 11.77 14.57 22.32
N LYS A 291 11.70 13.71 21.28
CA LYS A 291 10.97 13.94 20.01
C LYS A 291 10.26 12.66 19.55
N VAL A 292 9.20 12.85 18.78
CA VAL A 292 8.44 11.73 18.17
C VAL A 292 8.26 12.01 16.68
N ILE A 293 8.56 11.01 15.85
CA ILE A 293 8.22 10.97 14.44
C ILE A 293 7.11 9.96 14.24
N VAL A 294 5.98 10.41 13.69
CA VAL A 294 4.85 9.54 13.35
C VAL A 294 4.97 9.20 11.85
N ALA A 295 5.42 7.97 11.55
CA ALA A 295 5.73 7.50 10.21
C ALA A 295 4.65 6.53 9.70
N MET A 296 3.41 7.01 9.66
CA MET A 296 2.24 6.27 9.18
C MET A 296 1.32 7.19 8.37
N SER A 297 0.31 6.62 7.69
CA SER A 297 -0.65 7.42 6.94
C SER A 297 -1.44 8.36 7.86
N PRO A 298 -1.76 9.59 7.39
CA PRO A 298 -2.46 10.58 8.21
C PRO A 298 -3.78 10.10 8.82
N PRO A 299 -4.68 9.39 8.12
CA PRO A 299 -5.90 8.87 8.74
C PRO A 299 -5.62 7.96 9.94
N ILE A 300 -4.69 7.02 9.81
CA ILE A 300 -4.32 6.11 10.91
C ILE A 300 -3.60 6.85 12.03
N ALA A 301 -2.77 7.86 11.71
CA ALA A 301 -2.16 8.72 12.71
C ALA A 301 -3.20 9.53 13.50
N GLY A 302 -4.34 9.86 12.88
CA GLY A 302 -5.47 10.53 13.52
C GLY A 302 -6.16 9.72 14.62
N GLU A 303 -6.02 8.39 14.62
CA GLU A 303 -6.56 7.51 15.66
C GLU A 303 -5.75 7.53 16.97
N ILE A 304 -4.51 8.04 16.92
CA ILE A 304 -3.67 8.17 18.11
C ILE A 304 -4.18 9.33 18.99
N LYS A 305 -4.31 9.08 20.30
CA LYS A 305 -4.66 10.12 21.25
C LYS A 305 -3.45 11.01 21.56
N TYR A 306 -3.50 12.26 21.16
CA TYR A 306 -2.44 13.25 21.45
C TYR A 306 -2.77 14.10 22.69
N THR A 307 -1.75 14.36 23.52
CA THR A 307 -1.84 15.27 24.67
C THR A 307 -0.58 16.16 24.72
N PRO A 308 -0.68 17.51 24.54
CA PRO A 308 -1.90 18.22 24.18
C PRO A 308 -2.46 17.80 22.84
N ALA A 309 -3.72 18.12 22.59
CA ALA A 309 -4.34 17.86 21.29
C ALA A 309 -3.55 18.52 20.16
N LEU A 310 -3.56 17.91 18.98
CA LEU A 310 -2.92 18.48 17.79
C LEU A 310 -3.56 19.84 17.43
N PRO A 311 -2.81 20.74 16.77
CA PRO A 311 -3.40 21.95 16.19
C PRO A 311 -4.60 21.59 15.31
N GLN A 312 -5.65 22.42 15.36
CA GLN A 312 -6.90 22.19 14.63
C GLN A 312 -6.67 21.98 13.12
N SER A 313 -5.73 22.71 12.52
CA SER A 313 -5.37 22.53 11.10
C SER A 313 -4.80 21.14 10.82
N ARG A 314 -4.01 20.58 11.73
CA ARG A 314 -3.45 19.24 11.61
C ARG A 314 -4.52 18.16 11.79
N GLN A 315 -5.40 18.35 12.79
CA GLN A 315 -6.52 17.43 13.01
C GLN A 315 -7.45 17.42 11.78
N LYS A 316 -7.81 18.60 11.28
CA LYS A 316 -8.63 18.71 10.05
C LYS A 316 -8.02 18.00 8.85
N LEU A 317 -6.70 18.09 8.67
CA LEU A 317 -6.02 17.36 7.59
C LEU A 317 -6.19 15.84 7.76
N MET A 318 -6.01 15.31 8.95
CA MET A 318 -6.16 13.88 9.24
C MET A 318 -7.61 13.40 9.04
N ASP A 319 -8.59 14.23 9.43
CA ASP A 319 -10.02 13.92 9.30
C ASP A 319 -10.50 13.97 7.82
N GLN A 320 -9.84 14.76 6.97
CA GLN A 320 -10.23 14.95 5.56
C GLN A 320 -9.51 14.00 4.60
N LEU A 321 -8.36 13.48 4.98
CA LEU A 321 -7.66 12.47 4.17
C LEU A 321 -8.29 11.09 4.40
N PHE A 322 -8.36 10.31 3.34
CA PHE A 322 -8.81 8.92 3.40
C PHE A 322 -7.78 7.98 2.78
N MET A 323 -7.90 6.70 3.10
CA MET A 323 -7.11 5.66 2.45
C MET A 323 -7.82 5.20 1.19
N GLY A 324 -7.09 5.03 0.10
CA GLY A 324 -7.60 4.33 -1.08
C GLY A 324 -8.00 2.89 -0.74
N SER A 325 -8.92 2.33 -1.48
CA SER A 325 -9.40 0.96 -1.29
C SER A 325 -8.81 0.07 -2.37
N LEU A 326 -7.90 -0.82 -2.00
CA LEU A 326 -7.17 -1.70 -2.93
C LEU A 326 -7.04 -3.10 -2.35
N GLY A 327 -7.29 -4.11 -3.18
CA GLY A 327 -6.92 -5.50 -2.93
C GLY A 327 -5.97 -6.00 -4.01
N LYS A 328 -5.03 -6.87 -3.64
CA LYS A 328 -4.22 -7.64 -4.58
C LYS A 328 -4.66 -9.10 -4.52
N ALA A 329 -4.76 -9.71 -5.68
CA ALA A 329 -5.03 -11.13 -5.84
C ALA A 329 -3.92 -11.70 -6.73
N ASN A 330 -3.05 -12.53 -6.17
CA ASN A 330 -1.93 -13.11 -6.91
C ASN A 330 -2.24 -14.59 -7.20
N ALA A 331 -2.34 -14.95 -8.49
CA ALA A 331 -2.56 -16.33 -8.93
C ALA A 331 -1.24 -16.94 -9.41
N ILE A 332 -0.88 -18.09 -8.84
CA ILE A 332 0.38 -18.77 -9.12
C ILE A 332 0.16 -20.02 -9.95
N TYR A 333 0.91 -20.15 -11.03
CA TYR A 333 0.82 -21.22 -12.03
C TYR A 333 2.17 -21.95 -12.18
N PRO A 334 2.18 -23.18 -12.68
CA PRO A 334 3.43 -23.89 -12.97
C PRO A 334 4.31 -23.18 -14.01
N THR A 335 3.70 -22.50 -15.00
CA THR A 335 4.39 -21.74 -16.05
C THR A 335 3.59 -20.48 -16.40
N PRO A 336 4.21 -19.44 -16.94
CA PRO A 336 3.53 -18.25 -17.46
C PRO A 336 2.91 -18.53 -18.85
N PHE A 337 1.89 -19.37 -18.91
CA PHE A 337 1.26 -19.90 -20.12
C PHE A 337 0.72 -18.82 -21.09
N TRP A 338 0.39 -17.64 -20.57
CA TRP A 338 -0.04 -16.50 -21.41
C TRP A 338 1.06 -16.02 -22.35
N ARG A 339 2.33 -16.14 -21.95
CA ARG A 339 3.48 -15.78 -22.78
C ARG A 339 3.57 -16.67 -24.03
N ASP A 340 3.29 -17.97 -23.88
CA ASP A 340 3.23 -18.91 -25.01
C ASP A 340 2.08 -18.59 -25.96
N ALA A 341 1.04 -17.94 -25.46
CA ALA A 341 -0.10 -17.46 -26.26
C ALA A 341 0.14 -16.08 -26.90
N GLY A 342 1.33 -15.51 -26.75
CA GLY A 342 1.68 -14.19 -27.29
C GLY A 342 1.08 -13.02 -26.49
N LEU A 343 0.72 -13.22 -25.20
CA LEU A 343 0.14 -12.21 -24.35
C LEU A 343 1.15 -11.71 -23.30
N SER A 344 1.08 -10.42 -22.95
CA SER A 344 1.92 -9.81 -21.93
C SER A 344 1.51 -10.18 -20.50
N GLY A 345 0.28 -10.62 -20.27
CA GLY A 345 -0.33 -10.77 -18.95
C GLY A 345 -0.99 -9.48 -18.42
N GLN A 346 -0.85 -8.37 -19.15
CA GLN A 346 -1.54 -7.13 -18.82
C GLN A 346 -2.97 -7.17 -19.35
N VAL A 347 -3.93 -6.94 -18.46
CA VAL A 347 -5.35 -6.84 -18.81
C VAL A 347 -5.93 -5.64 -18.09
N ILE A 348 -6.82 -4.93 -18.75
CA ILE A 348 -7.78 -4.00 -18.12
C ILE A 348 -9.20 -4.49 -18.35
N SER A 349 -10.09 -4.30 -17.38
CA SER A 349 -11.49 -4.73 -17.49
C SER A 349 -12.42 -3.72 -16.81
N THR A 350 -13.43 -3.25 -17.54
CA THR A 350 -14.48 -2.40 -16.98
C THR A 350 -15.53 -3.21 -16.22
N THR A 351 -15.45 -4.54 -16.27
CA THR A 351 -16.38 -5.46 -15.60
C THR A 351 -15.63 -6.48 -14.75
N GLY A 352 -16.30 -7.04 -13.75
CA GLY A 352 -15.75 -8.03 -12.83
C GLY A 352 -15.17 -7.42 -11.56
N THR A 353 -14.53 -8.26 -10.77
CA THR A 353 -13.90 -7.89 -9.51
C THR A 353 -12.47 -7.43 -9.72
N VAL A 354 -11.70 -8.15 -10.56
CA VAL A 354 -10.32 -7.80 -10.95
C VAL A 354 -10.37 -6.88 -12.15
N GLN A 355 -9.83 -5.67 -12.01
CA GLN A 355 -9.89 -4.63 -13.04
C GLN A 355 -8.61 -4.52 -13.85
N THR A 356 -7.45 -4.71 -13.22
CA THR A 356 -6.16 -4.68 -13.89
C THR A 356 -5.31 -5.87 -13.50
N THR A 357 -4.53 -6.41 -14.45
CA THR A 357 -3.57 -7.49 -14.18
C THR A 357 -2.21 -7.18 -14.78
N PHE A 358 -1.18 -7.81 -14.20
CA PHE A 358 0.20 -7.79 -14.69
C PHE A 358 0.83 -9.17 -14.54
N ASP A 359 1.84 -9.45 -15.35
CA ASP A 359 2.69 -10.62 -15.15
C ASP A 359 3.55 -10.42 -13.90
N ASP A 360 3.38 -11.27 -12.90
CA ASP A 360 4.12 -11.22 -11.62
C ASP A 360 5.12 -12.40 -11.50
N SER A 361 5.44 -13.05 -12.61
CA SER A 361 6.42 -14.13 -12.65
C SER A 361 7.80 -13.64 -12.24
N ASP A 362 8.64 -14.53 -11.72
CA ASP A 362 10.02 -14.19 -11.38
C ASP A 362 10.87 -13.89 -12.62
N ALA A 363 12.04 -13.29 -12.41
CA ALA A 363 12.97 -12.87 -13.46
C ALA A 363 13.32 -13.99 -14.47
N ASN A 364 13.32 -15.24 -14.02
CA ASN A 364 13.68 -16.42 -14.83
C ASN A 364 12.46 -17.21 -15.29
N ALA A 365 11.24 -16.75 -15.02
CA ALA A 365 10.00 -17.44 -15.33
C ALA A 365 9.96 -18.91 -14.82
N THR A 366 10.52 -19.15 -13.65
CA THR A 366 10.55 -20.48 -13.04
C THR A 366 9.18 -20.97 -12.59
N TYR A 367 8.23 -20.03 -12.47
CA TYR A 367 6.79 -20.22 -12.30
C TYR A 367 6.06 -19.07 -12.99
N GLY A 368 4.77 -19.27 -13.26
CA GLY A 368 3.89 -18.18 -13.70
C GLY A 368 3.21 -17.53 -12.50
N ALA A 369 3.11 -16.22 -12.51
CA ALA A 369 2.30 -15.49 -11.55
C ALA A 369 1.57 -14.34 -12.25
N ILE A 370 0.27 -14.19 -11.97
CA ILE A 370 -0.53 -13.03 -12.37
C ILE A 370 -0.91 -12.27 -11.11
N LEU A 371 -0.53 -11.03 -11.09
CA LEU A 371 -0.98 -10.05 -10.11
C LEU A 371 -2.24 -9.38 -10.65
N GLY A 372 -3.32 -9.40 -9.87
CA GLY A 372 -4.54 -8.67 -10.18
C GLY A 372 -4.87 -7.65 -9.11
N PHE A 373 -5.35 -6.48 -9.54
CA PHE A 373 -5.84 -5.43 -8.66
C PHE A 373 -7.37 -5.45 -8.61
N ILE A 374 -7.87 -5.29 -7.38
CA ILE A 374 -9.28 -5.07 -7.05
C ILE A 374 -9.35 -3.67 -6.49
N GLU A 375 -9.96 -2.73 -7.22
CA GLU A 375 -9.76 -1.30 -6.98
C GLU A 375 -11.06 -0.63 -6.48
N ALA A 376 -10.89 0.42 -5.72
CA ALA A 376 -11.95 1.34 -5.29
C ALA A 376 -13.27 0.64 -4.88
N ASP A 377 -14.34 0.83 -5.64
CA ASP A 377 -15.68 0.31 -5.31
C ASP A 377 -15.77 -1.21 -5.39
N GLN A 378 -15.02 -1.87 -6.26
CA GLN A 378 -14.94 -3.34 -6.34
C GLN A 378 -14.37 -3.91 -5.04
N MET A 379 -13.32 -3.30 -4.49
CA MET A 379 -12.77 -3.71 -3.20
C MET A 379 -13.71 -3.38 -2.06
N ARG A 380 -14.36 -2.21 -2.07
CA ARG A 380 -15.37 -1.83 -1.06
C ARG A 380 -16.55 -2.79 -1.03
N ALA A 381 -16.98 -3.28 -2.20
CA ALA A 381 -18.06 -4.25 -2.32
C ALA A 381 -17.75 -5.62 -1.67
N LEU A 382 -16.45 -5.91 -1.44
CA LEU A 382 -16.00 -7.14 -0.80
C LEU A 382 -15.87 -7.04 0.74
N ASN A 383 -16.11 -5.88 1.34
CA ASN A 383 -15.90 -5.65 2.78
C ASN A 383 -16.61 -6.68 3.70
N ASN A 384 -17.73 -7.24 3.25
CA ASN A 384 -18.49 -8.25 4.01
C ASN A 384 -18.41 -9.65 3.39
N ALA A 385 -17.64 -9.83 2.31
CA ALA A 385 -17.48 -11.12 1.66
C ALA A 385 -16.54 -12.02 2.47
N THR A 386 -16.80 -13.32 2.46
CA THR A 386 -15.88 -14.32 2.99
C THR A 386 -14.69 -14.50 2.03
N GLU A 387 -13.56 -14.98 2.54
CA GLU A 387 -12.39 -15.32 1.72
C GLU A 387 -12.77 -16.26 0.55
N ALA A 388 -13.61 -17.27 0.82
CA ALA A 388 -14.05 -18.20 -0.22
C ALA A 388 -14.88 -17.52 -1.33
N GLU A 389 -15.74 -16.56 -0.99
CA GLU A 389 -16.51 -15.79 -1.97
C GLU A 389 -15.59 -14.87 -2.80
N ILE A 390 -14.59 -14.28 -2.18
CA ILE A 390 -13.62 -13.45 -2.88
C ILE A 390 -12.79 -14.31 -3.84
N ILE A 391 -12.25 -15.43 -3.37
CA ILE A 391 -11.50 -16.39 -4.20
C ILE A 391 -12.35 -16.86 -5.40
N ALA A 392 -13.62 -17.16 -5.19
CA ALA A 392 -14.52 -17.60 -6.26
C ALA A 392 -14.67 -16.50 -7.35
N LYS A 393 -14.92 -15.26 -6.94
CA LYS A 393 -15.03 -14.11 -7.87
C LYS A 393 -13.74 -13.85 -8.64
N VAL A 394 -12.60 -13.83 -7.96
CA VAL A 394 -11.28 -13.62 -8.56
C VAL A 394 -10.96 -14.76 -9.55
N THR A 395 -11.27 -16.02 -9.17
CA THR A 395 -11.08 -17.17 -10.06
C THR A 395 -11.94 -17.07 -11.32
N GLU A 396 -13.20 -16.65 -11.17
CA GLU A 396 -14.08 -16.42 -12.32
C GLU A 396 -13.51 -15.37 -13.27
N ASP A 397 -13.01 -14.25 -12.72
CA ASP A 397 -12.37 -13.21 -13.52
C ASP A 397 -11.10 -13.71 -14.22
N TYR A 398 -10.19 -14.41 -13.56
CA TYR A 398 -8.99 -14.93 -14.21
C TYR A 398 -9.30 -15.97 -15.30
N VAL A 399 -10.35 -16.79 -15.11
CA VAL A 399 -10.85 -17.67 -16.18
C VAL A 399 -11.30 -16.84 -17.37
N ARG A 400 -12.11 -15.82 -17.16
CA ARG A 400 -12.63 -14.94 -18.22
C ARG A 400 -11.52 -14.16 -18.93
N LEU A 401 -10.61 -13.57 -18.14
CA LEU A 401 -9.60 -12.66 -18.65
C LEU A 401 -8.43 -13.36 -19.35
N LEU A 402 -8.07 -14.58 -18.93
CA LEU A 402 -6.84 -15.23 -19.40
C LEU A 402 -7.06 -16.61 -20.02
N VAL A 403 -7.95 -17.45 -19.46
CA VAL A 403 -8.02 -18.88 -19.81
C VAL A 403 -8.95 -19.18 -20.98
N VAL A 404 -10.12 -18.58 -21.04
CA VAL A 404 -11.08 -18.74 -22.17
C VAL A 404 -10.42 -18.38 -23.50
N PHE A 405 -9.41 -17.58 -23.45
CA PHE A 405 -8.68 -17.04 -24.60
C PHE A 405 -7.74 -17.99 -25.27
N ILE A 406 -7.04 -18.82 -24.51
CA ILE A 406 -6.00 -19.73 -25.00
C ILE A 406 -6.54 -21.15 -25.18
N GLY A 407 -7.87 -21.33 -25.08
CA GLY A 407 -8.51 -22.64 -25.27
C GLY A 407 -8.14 -23.67 -24.20
N LEU A 408 -7.58 -23.23 -23.06
CA LEU A 408 -7.24 -24.11 -21.95
C LEU A 408 -8.50 -24.45 -21.14
N GLU A 409 -8.64 -25.73 -20.80
CA GLU A 409 -9.74 -26.19 -19.97
C GLU A 409 -9.64 -25.60 -18.54
N ARG A 410 -10.79 -25.29 -17.89
CA ARG A 410 -10.93 -24.82 -16.50
C ARG A 410 -10.08 -25.58 -15.45
N LYS A 411 -9.65 -26.78 -15.75
CA LYS A 411 -8.83 -27.64 -14.88
C LYS A 411 -7.46 -27.06 -14.51
N LEU A 412 -6.86 -26.22 -15.37
CA LEU A 412 -5.52 -25.66 -15.10
C LEU A 412 -5.51 -24.63 -13.96
N LEU A 413 -6.61 -23.92 -13.76
CA LEU A 413 -6.74 -22.91 -12.68
C LEU A 413 -6.88 -23.52 -11.28
N ILE A 414 -7.42 -24.73 -11.18
CA ILE A 414 -7.66 -25.41 -9.90
C ILE A 414 -6.37 -26.05 -9.35
N THR A 415 -5.34 -26.21 -10.18
CA THR A 415 -4.04 -26.79 -9.78
C THR A 415 -3.00 -25.74 -9.37
N GLY A 416 -3.34 -24.45 -9.39
CA GLY A 416 -2.47 -23.37 -8.91
C GLY A 416 -2.13 -23.53 -7.41
N GLN A 417 -0.96 -23.06 -6.99
CA GLN A 417 -0.46 -23.17 -5.61
C GLN A 417 -1.23 -22.29 -4.60
N GLY A 418 -2.24 -21.54 -5.03
CA GLY A 418 -3.10 -20.69 -4.20
C GLY A 418 -3.36 -19.32 -4.82
N ILE A 419 -4.40 -18.69 -4.33
CA ILE A 419 -4.69 -17.27 -4.55
C ILE A 419 -4.39 -16.55 -3.23
N TRP A 420 -3.49 -15.59 -3.28
CA TRP A 420 -3.13 -14.78 -2.13
C TRP A 420 -3.82 -13.42 -2.23
N MET A 421 -4.56 -13.06 -1.20
CA MET A 421 -5.28 -11.79 -1.15
C MET A 421 -4.79 -10.94 0.00
N VAL A 422 -4.61 -9.66 -0.27
CA VAL A 422 -4.29 -8.65 0.75
C VAL A 422 -5.38 -7.59 0.71
N PRO A 423 -6.25 -7.52 1.72
CA PRO A 423 -7.16 -6.40 1.88
C PRO A 423 -6.35 -5.11 2.13
N SER A 424 -6.83 -4.00 1.60
CA SER A 424 -6.29 -2.68 1.94
C SER A 424 -6.37 -2.42 3.45
N ASP A 425 -5.47 -1.58 3.97
CA ASP A 425 -5.37 -1.17 5.39
C ASP A 425 -6.58 -0.40 5.95
N GLN A 426 -7.72 -0.44 5.30
CA GLN A 426 -8.97 0.15 5.79
C GLN A 426 -9.63 -0.82 6.75
N GLY A 427 -9.66 -0.47 8.02
CA GLY A 427 -10.38 -0.97 9.19
C GLY A 427 -11.52 -2.01 9.06
N SER A 428 -11.50 -2.86 8.04
CA SER A 428 -12.47 -3.93 7.87
C SER A 428 -12.19 -5.06 8.87
N GLU A 429 -13.24 -5.72 9.34
CA GLU A 429 -13.11 -6.89 10.23
C GLU A 429 -12.27 -8.02 9.61
N LEU A 430 -12.07 -8.02 8.29
CA LEU A 430 -11.19 -8.96 7.58
C LEU A 430 -9.73 -8.85 8.05
N HIS A 431 -9.26 -7.64 8.38
CA HIS A 431 -7.93 -7.39 8.92
C HIS A 431 -7.70 -7.96 10.32
N LYS A 432 -8.78 -8.28 11.03
CA LYS A 432 -8.72 -8.89 12.38
C LYS A 432 -8.68 -10.41 12.35
N LYS A 433 -8.91 -11.04 11.18
CA LYS A 433 -9.00 -12.51 11.01
C LYS A 433 -7.87 -13.12 10.20
N LEU A 434 -7.02 -12.31 9.54
CA LEU A 434 -5.78 -12.67 8.87
C LEU A 434 -4.59 -12.08 9.64
#